data_273c23c78b97fcec81119c44ef44b091
#
_entry.id   273c23c78b97fcec81119c44ef44b091
#
_cell.length_a   1.000
_cell.length_b   1.000
_cell.length_c   1.000
_cell.angle_alpha   90.00
_cell.angle_beta   90.00
_cell.angle_gamma   90.00
#
_symmetry.space_group_name_H-M   'P 1'
#
loop_
_entity.id
_entity.type
_entity.pdbx_description
1 polymer ?
#
loop_
_entity_poly.entity_id
_entity_poly.type
_entity_poly.pdbx_seq_one_letter_code
_entity_poly.pdbx_strand_id
1 'polypeptide(L)'
;MPRMPHPGSEVPFLDDLMAFGDGAPSLDSKVELARTIRATSPDGGRQLDRALFEQLTRMSDGLEVAEAAQHELREMLNQLDSPVWHPALFLRAVPTELGPRAMVLHGGARRVVAVADGVDLDALVAGEEVYLGKDYNVVAGRSPYGAPQVGETAFFERVTVDGRCVLRWRDEEVVVDVAGTLNAAALKQGDQVRWDRAAWMAFEKIDAAAGRRFLLEEVPDASRRQVGGQAANLETLLSALTATLVAPEKAARYALGGRRSILMVGPPGCGKTLMARVAAAEVTRLSGRRCRFGVVKPAEWESPWVGETQQNIRNCFRALREVADGSAVLFLDEIESVGRIRGGAANQHGDKFLAALLAELDGFVDRAGIAIVAATNRKDLVDPALLERLSDLEITVPRPDMRGARAIFDIHLPETVPVDAAAARDEIIETAVSHVFSPNAENALCTLRFRDGKTRTVVARELASGRMFAQICRAACQAAFLRDLRGDAPGLRVADMQQAVSEALERLASALSRQNVHAYLSDLPQDVDVVSVEPVVRKVARPHRYRHAA
;
A
#
# COMPACT_ATOMS: atom_id res chain seq x y z
N MET A 1 -52.49 62.63 12.96
CA MET A 1 -53.45 62.92 11.87
C MET A 1 -54.86 62.53 12.36
N PRO A 2 -55.83 63.38 12.30
CA PRO A 2 -57.23 63.06 12.74
C PRO A 2 -57.78 62.02 11.75
N ARG A 3 -58.36 60.94 12.28
CA ARG A 3 -59.05 59.93 11.48
C ARG A 3 -60.28 60.51 10.86
N MET A 4 -60.40 60.44 9.54
CA MET A 4 -61.64 60.77 8.83
C MET A 4 -62.76 59.81 9.26
N PRO A 5 -63.96 60.30 9.52
CA PRO A 5 -65.07 59.45 9.83
C PRO A 5 -65.47 58.60 8.61
N HIS A 6 -65.74 57.31 8.83
CA HIS A 6 -66.29 56.44 7.80
C HIS A 6 -67.70 56.94 7.43
N PRO A 7 -68.01 57.17 6.14
CA PRO A 7 -69.33 57.58 5.73
C PRO A 7 -70.23 56.35 5.73
N GLY A 8 -71.15 56.30 6.74
CA GLY A 8 -72.28 55.36 6.73
C GLY A 8 -72.78 54.78 8.04
N SER A 9 -72.33 55.22 9.21
CA SER A 9 -72.93 54.75 10.47
C SER A 9 -73.98 55.72 10.91
N GLU A 10 -75.26 55.36 10.67
CA GLU A 10 -76.46 56.11 11.21
C GLU A 10 -76.68 55.83 12.71
N VAL A 11 -75.80 55.09 13.37
CA VAL A 11 -75.87 54.73 14.78
C VAL A 11 -74.89 55.57 15.59
N PRO A 12 -75.37 56.53 16.42
CA PRO A 12 -74.49 57.31 17.28
C PRO A 12 -73.69 56.37 18.22
N PHE A 13 -72.38 56.68 18.42
CA PHE A 13 -71.49 55.96 19.35
C PHE A 13 -71.01 54.56 18.90
N LEU A 14 -71.27 54.12 17.67
CA LEU A 14 -70.76 52.82 17.19
C LEU A 14 -69.21 52.80 17.10
N ASP A 15 -68.63 53.93 16.69
CA ASP A 15 -67.15 54.07 16.58
C ASP A 15 -66.49 54.04 17.96
N ASP A 16 -67.10 54.60 19.01
CA ASP A 16 -66.59 54.56 20.38
C ASP A 16 -66.66 53.14 20.96
N LEU A 17 -67.66 52.38 20.60
CA LEU A 17 -67.83 51.00 21.03
C LEU A 17 -66.84 50.09 20.36
N MET A 18 -66.46 50.36 19.10
CA MET A 18 -65.50 49.60 18.32
C MET A 18 -64.05 50.05 18.51
N ALA A 19 -63.79 51.11 19.26
CA ALA A 19 -62.44 51.60 19.53
C ALA A 19 -61.66 50.64 20.45
N PHE A 20 -60.40 50.36 20.07
CA PHE A 20 -59.43 49.57 20.85
C PHE A 20 -58.13 50.34 21.00
N GLY A 21 -57.41 50.16 22.09
CA GLY A 21 -56.14 50.80 22.38
C GLY A 21 -56.25 51.89 23.48
N ASP A 22 -55.11 52.60 23.65
CA ASP A 22 -54.99 53.64 24.66
C ASP A 22 -56.03 54.79 24.42
N GLY A 23 -56.93 55.00 25.35
CA GLY A 23 -57.99 56.00 25.24
C GLY A 23 -59.36 55.41 24.84
N ALA A 24 -59.49 54.13 24.61
CA ALA A 24 -60.77 53.49 24.34
C ALA A 24 -61.63 53.36 25.65
N PRO A 25 -63.01 53.43 25.56
CA PRO A 25 -63.82 53.21 26.72
C PRO A 25 -63.62 51.86 27.38
N SER A 26 -63.79 51.79 28.70
CA SER A 26 -63.66 50.52 29.44
C SER A 26 -64.69 49.49 28.96
N LEU A 27 -64.39 48.19 29.17
CA LEU A 27 -65.28 47.10 28.76
C LEU A 27 -66.74 47.31 29.33
N ASP A 28 -66.83 47.73 30.60
CA ASP A 28 -68.15 48.02 31.25
C ASP A 28 -68.89 49.18 30.58
N SER A 29 -68.18 50.27 30.23
CA SER A 29 -68.70 51.36 29.46
C SER A 29 -69.20 50.96 28.09
N LYS A 30 -68.48 50.08 27.42
CA LYS A 30 -68.84 49.51 26.11
C LYS A 30 -70.10 48.64 26.21
N VAL A 31 -70.22 47.83 27.26
CA VAL A 31 -71.43 47.00 27.52
C VAL A 31 -72.66 47.88 27.77
N GLU A 32 -72.52 48.95 28.56
CA GLU A 32 -73.64 49.92 28.80
C GLU A 32 -73.99 50.64 27.51
N LEU A 33 -73.03 51.07 26.72
CA LEU A 33 -73.28 51.73 25.45
C LEU A 33 -74.00 50.78 24.47
N ALA A 34 -73.62 49.53 24.40
CA ALA A 34 -74.26 48.49 23.58
C ALA A 34 -75.70 48.23 24.01
N ARG A 35 -75.98 48.23 25.34
CA ARG A 35 -77.36 48.14 25.91
C ARG A 35 -78.21 49.33 25.52
N THR A 36 -77.68 50.54 25.59
CA THR A 36 -78.35 51.77 25.24
C THR A 36 -78.75 51.79 23.76
N ILE A 37 -77.80 51.41 22.85
CA ILE A 37 -78.09 51.35 21.41
C ILE A 37 -79.19 50.34 21.11
N ARG A 38 -79.20 49.16 21.73
CA ARG A 38 -80.22 48.13 21.52
C ARG A 38 -81.58 48.56 22.05
N ALA A 39 -81.62 49.35 23.15
CA ALA A 39 -82.85 49.84 23.74
C ALA A 39 -83.48 51.01 22.95
N THR A 40 -82.66 51.81 22.27
CA THR A 40 -83.15 53.05 21.59
C THR A 40 -83.62 52.79 20.16
N SER A 41 -83.03 51.80 19.42
CA SER A 41 -83.42 51.53 18.03
C SER A 41 -83.25 50.05 17.68
N PRO A 42 -84.27 49.33 17.20
CA PRO A 42 -84.16 47.95 16.73
C PRO A 42 -83.26 47.79 15.53
N ASP A 43 -83.14 48.78 14.65
CA ASP A 43 -82.28 48.80 13.52
C ASP A 43 -80.83 49.07 13.94
N GLY A 44 -80.59 49.95 14.89
CA GLY A 44 -79.31 50.19 15.52
C GLY A 44 -78.80 48.96 16.24
N GLY A 45 -79.64 48.18 16.89
CA GLY A 45 -79.27 46.89 17.49
C GLY A 45 -78.80 45.88 16.45
N ARG A 46 -79.46 45.79 15.29
CA ARG A 46 -79.03 44.88 14.20
C ARG A 46 -77.72 45.30 13.58
N GLN A 47 -77.45 46.57 13.39
CA GLN A 47 -76.18 47.10 12.90
C GLN A 47 -75.08 46.88 13.91
N LEU A 48 -75.30 47.05 15.19
CA LEU A 48 -74.37 46.73 16.26
C LEU A 48 -74.00 45.25 16.28
N ASP A 49 -75.03 44.37 16.24
CA ASP A 49 -74.79 42.94 16.24
C ASP A 49 -73.96 42.51 15.02
N ARG A 50 -74.23 43.06 13.85
CA ARG A 50 -73.45 42.80 12.63
C ARG A 50 -72.00 43.26 12.78
N ALA A 51 -71.76 44.47 13.27
CA ALA A 51 -70.46 45.03 13.51
C ALA A 51 -69.64 44.22 14.55
N LEU A 52 -70.31 43.73 15.62
CA LEU A 52 -69.74 42.88 16.63
C LEU A 52 -69.32 41.50 16.04
N PHE A 53 -70.18 40.90 15.22
CA PHE A 53 -69.86 39.65 14.54
C PHE A 53 -68.71 39.82 13.57
N GLU A 54 -68.67 40.89 12.78
CA GLU A 54 -67.56 41.20 11.91
C GLU A 54 -66.26 41.40 12.69
N GLN A 55 -66.29 42.05 13.84
CA GLN A 55 -65.17 42.25 14.72
C GLN A 55 -64.72 40.94 15.38
N LEU A 56 -65.63 40.10 15.83
CA LEU A 56 -65.32 38.77 16.37
C LEU A 56 -64.66 37.87 15.31
N THR A 57 -65.19 37.91 14.08
CA THR A 57 -64.55 37.16 12.96
C THR A 57 -63.16 37.65 12.72
N ARG A 58 -62.91 38.97 12.62
CA ARG A 58 -61.59 39.54 12.46
C ARG A 58 -60.65 39.18 13.61
N MET A 59 -61.13 39.13 14.84
CA MET A 59 -60.35 38.74 16.01
C MET A 59 -60.08 37.26 16.00
N SER A 60 -61.00 36.41 15.57
CA SER A 60 -60.82 34.97 15.39
C SER A 60 -59.72 34.67 14.32
N ASP A 61 -59.88 35.32 13.16
CA ASP A 61 -58.91 35.20 12.07
C ASP A 61 -57.50 35.68 12.52
N GLY A 62 -57.44 36.80 13.23
CA GLY A 62 -56.19 37.32 13.79
C GLY A 62 -55.56 36.41 14.85
N LEU A 63 -56.42 35.74 15.66
CA LEU A 63 -55.92 34.76 16.64
C LEU A 63 -55.37 33.53 15.98
N GLU A 64 -56.04 33.00 14.95
CA GLU A 64 -55.50 31.86 14.16
C GLU A 64 -54.17 32.18 13.53
N VAL A 65 -54.00 33.36 12.93
CA VAL A 65 -52.73 33.81 12.37
C VAL A 65 -51.64 33.95 13.44
N ALA A 66 -52.01 34.48 14.61
CA ALA A 66 -51.06 34.61 15.74
C ALA A 66 -50.66 33.26 16.32
N GLU A 67 -51.58 32.30 16.43
CA GLU A 67 -51.30 30.93 16.87
C GLU A 67 -50.44 30.19 15.88
N ALA A 68 -50.69 30.32 14.58
CA ALA A 68 -49.87 29.75 13.53
C ALA A 68 -48.41 30.31 13.57
N ALA A 69 -48.29 31.65 13.69
CA ALA A 69 -46.99 32.30 13.82
C ALA A 69 -46.25 31.89 15.11
N GLN A 70 -46.95 31.70 16.21
CA GLN A 70 -46.38 31.21 17.46
C GLN A 70 -45.93 29.76 17.35
N HIS A 71 -46.66 28.92 16.63
CA HIS A 71 -46.29 27.55 16.38
C HIS A 71 -45.02 27.47 15.52
N GLU A 72 -44.97 28.24 14.44
CA GLU A 72 -43.80 28.33 13.55
C GLU A 72 -42.56 28.84 14.31
N LEU A 73 -42.73 29.87 15.15
CA LEU A 73 -41.63 30.36 15.98
C LEU A 73 -41.12 29.31 16.96
N ARG A 74 -42.03 28.52 17.57
CA ARG A 74 -41.67 27.41 18.46
C ARG A 74 -40.92 26.32 17.71
N GLU A 75 -41.36 25.97 16.50
CA GLU A 75 -40.63 24.98 15.67
C GLU A 75 -39.24 25.47 15.29
N MET A 76 -39.11 26.75 14.89
CA MET A 76 -37.78 27.35 14.62
C MET A 76 -36.89 27.35 15.86
N LEU A 77 -37.42 27.69 17.02
CA LEU A 77 -36.69 27.67 18.29
C LEU A 77 -36.24 26.25 18.65
N ASN A 78 -37.09 25.24 18.46
CA ASN A 78 -36.76 23.85 18.69
C ASN A 78 -35.66 23.34 17.72
N GLN A 79 -35.68 23.80 16.47
CA GLN A 79 -34.59 23.47 15.50
C GLN A 79 -33.27 24.14 15.86
N LEU A 80 -33.30 25.37 16.36
CA LEU A 80 -32.12 26.11 16.83
C LEU A 80 -31.57 25.59 18.16
N ASP A 81 -32.42 25.00 18.99
CA ASP A 81 -32.05 24.43 20.30
C ASP A 81 -31.72 22.92 20.23
N SER A 82 -31.53 22.38 18.99
CA SER A 82 -30.96 21.04 18.85
C SER A 82 -29.64 21.01 19.59
N PRO A 83 -29.46 20.12 20.57
CA PRO A 83 -28.25 20.10 21.39
C PRO A 83 -27.04 19.82 20.52
N VAL A 84 -26.13 20.77 20.44
CA VAL A 84 -24.81 20.53 19.84
C VAL A 84 -24.02 19.62 20.80
N TRP A 85 -23.70 18.45 20.34
CA TRP A 85 -22.88 17.52 21.10
C TRP A 85 -21.42 17.62 20.67
N HIS A 86 -20.55 17.59 21.67
CA HIS A 86 -19.11 17.69 21.45
C HIS A 86 -18.43 16.34 21.74
N PRO A 87 -17.74 15.73 20.76
CA PRO A 87 -17.05 14.47 20.99
C PRO A 87 -15.91 14.67 21.98
N ALA A 88 -15.79 13.74 22.92
CA ALA A 88 -14.72 13.66 23.91
C ALA A 88 -14.36 12.20 24.17
N LEU A 89 -13.13 11.96 24.61
CA LEU A 89 -12.67 10.61 24.93
C LEU A 89 -12.85 10.35 26.42
N PHE A 90 -13.55 9.28 26.78
CA PHE A 90 -13.65 8.83 28.15
C PHE A 90 -12.34 8.18 28.61
N LEU A 91 -11.78 8.68 29.70
CA LEU A 91 -10.53 8.16 30.25
C LEU A 91 -10.76 7.18 31.40
N ARG A 92 -11.53 7.59 32.40
CA ARG A 92 -11.87 6.78 33.59
C ARG A 92 -12.96 7.43 34.43
N ALA A 93 -13.59 6.64 35.28
CA ALA A 93 -14.42 7.15 36.37
C ALA A 93 -13.54 7.71 37.50
N VAL A 94 -13.99 8.79 38.14
CA VAL A 94 -13.31 9.46 39.25
C VAL A 94 -14.30 9.64 40.40
N PRO A 95 -14.02 9.13 41.62
CA PRO A 95 -14.83 9.40 42.78
C PRO A 95 -14.66 10.88 43.20
N THR A 96 -15.76 11.56 43.45
CA THR A 96 -15.77 12.92 43.97
C THR A 96 -16.73 13.05 45.16
N GLU A 97 -16.64 14.13 45.92
CA GLU A 97 -17.56 14.41 47.03
C GLU A 97 -19.03 14.51 46.59
N LEU A 98 -19.27 14.81 45.31
CA LEU A 98 -20.59 14.91 44.69
C LEU A 98 -21.04 13.62 43.97
N GLY A 99 -20.37 12.49 44.27
CA GLY A 99 -20.57 11.20 43.58
C GLY A 99 -19.56 10.90 42.48
N PRO A 100 -19.64 9.71 41.83
CA PRO A 100 -18.75 9.32 40.75
C PRO A 100 -19.00 10.22 39.52
N ARG A 101 -17.88 10.65 38.90
CA ARG A 101 -17.88 11.50 37.69
C ARG A 101 -16.99 10.92 36.61
N ALA A 102 -17.22 11.32 35.37
CA ALA A 102 -16.41 10.92 34.24
C ALA A 102 -15.20 11.87 34.05
N MET A 103 -14.00 11.32 33.97
CA MET A 103 -12.84 12.06 33.44
C MET A 103 -12.80 11.86 31.93
N VAL A 104 -12.83 12.96 31.19
CA VAL A 104 -12.81 12.96 29.72
C VAL A 104 -11.70 13.85 29.19
N LEU A 105 -11.25 13.57 27.97
CA LEU A 105 -10.37 14.41 27.19
C LEU A 105 -11.17 15.12 26.10
N HIS A 106 -11.21 16.45 26.15
CA HIS A 106 -11.85 17.27 25.12
C HIS A 106 -10.98 18.45 24.75
N GLY A 107 -10.69 18.66 23.46
CA GLY A 107 -9.85 19.75 22.97
C GLY A 107 -8.41 19.75 23.57
N GLY A 108 -7.85 18.57 23.85
CA GLY A 108 -6.52 18.40 24.44
C GLY A 108 -6.45 18.63 25.96
N ALA A 109 -7.58 18.96 26.62
CA ALA A 109 -7.65 19.18 28.06
C ALA A 109 -8.44 18.06 28.77
N ARG A 110 -7.90 17.60 29.91
CA ARG A 110 -8.62 16.65 30.79
C ARG A 110 -9.66 17.41 31.62
N ARG A 111 -10.89 16.90 31.65
CA ARG A 111 -12.02 17.49 32.39
C ARG A 111 -12.69 16.41 33.23
N VAL A 112 -13.14 16.78 34.42
CA VAL A 112 -14.00 15.93 35.25
C VAL A 112 -15.42 16.48 35.16
N VAL A 113 -16.33 15.70 34.57
CA VAL A 113 -17.67 16.13 34.20
C VAL A 113 -18.72 15.22 34.82
N ALA A 114 -19.93 15.74 34.98
CA ALA A 114 -21.06 14.92 35.42
C ALA A 114 -21.49 13.94 34.31
N VAL A 115 -22.33 13.01 34.66
CA VAL A 115 -22.91 12.04 33.72
C VAL A 115 -24.44 12.21 33.78
N ALA A 116 -25.09 12.25 32.63
CA ALA A 116 -26.55 12.38 32.55
C ALA A 116 -27.24 11.10 33.04
N ASP A 117 -28.45 11.23 33.56
CA ASP A 117 -29.22 10.10 34.14
C ASP A 117 -29.46 8.92 33.20
N GLY A 118 -29.33 9.13 31.88
CA GLY A 118 -29.49 8.08 30.87
C GLY A 118 -28.19 7.37 30.48
N VAL A 119 -27.02 7.71 31.07
CA VAL A 119 -25.70 7.14 30.74
C VAL A 119 -25.16 6.39 31.96
N ASP A 120 -24.97 5.11 31.80
CA ASP A 120 -24.34 4.28 32.84
C ASP A 120 -22.82 4.47 32.82
N LEU A 121 -22.26 5.10 33.86
CA LEU A 121 -20.84 5.38 34.01
C LEU A 121 -20.01 4.09 34.12
N ASP A 122 -20.53 3.06 34.76
CA ASP A 122 -19.83 1.79 34.96
C ASP A 122 -19.77 0.96 33.67
N ALA A 123 -20.66 1.25 32.71
CA ALA A 123 -20.66 0.63 31.39
C ALA A 123 -19.74 1.34 30.38
N LEU A 124 -19.18 2.52 30.72
CA LEU A 124 -18.24 3.22 29.86
C LEU A 124 -16.84 2.57 29.91
N VAL A 125 -16.25 2.39 28.75
CA VAL A 125 -14.94 1.74 28.60
C VAL A 125 -13.87 2.81 28.35
N ALA A 126 -12.73 2.70 29.02
CA ALA A 126 -11.61 3.61 28.81
C ALA A 126 -11.20 3.64 27.33
N GLY A 127 -11.07 4.85 26.77
CA GLY A 127 -10.76 5.02 25.33
C GLY A 127 -12.00 5.07 24.41
N GLU A 128 -13.21 5.02 24.98
CA GLU A 128 -14.46 5.16 24.21
C GLU A 128 -14.79 6.64 23.97
N GLU A 129 -15.33 6.95 22.80
CA GLU A 129 -15.84 8.28 22.50
C GLU A 129 -17.21 8.50 23.13
N VAL A 130 -17.36 9.64 23.81
CA VAL A 130 -18.60 10.10 24.44
C VAL A 130 -18.95 11.50 23.95
N TYR A 131 -20.21 11.87 24.07
CA TYR A 131 -20.69 13.19 23.69
C TYR A 131 -20.91 14.06 24.93
N LEU A 132 -20.28 15.23 24.94
CA LEU A 132 -20.52 16.25 25.95
C LEU A 132 -21.66 17.18 25.51
N GLY A 133 -22.45 17.64 26.48
CA GLY A 133 -23.46 18.67 26.28
C GLY A 133 -22.86 20.05 25.96
N LYS A 134 -23.71 21.02 25.66
CA LYS A 134 -23.38 22.38 25.20
C LYS A 134 -22.30 23.09 26.06
N ASP A 135 -22.36 22.90 27.38
CA ASP A 135 -21.46 23.56 28.33
C ASP A 135 -20.20 22.72 28.66
N TYR A 136 -19.99 21.61 27.98
CA TYR A 136 -18.86 20.66 28.19
C TYR A 136 -18.73 20.10 29.62
N ASN A 137 -19.81 20.13 30.40
CA ASN A 137 -19.82 19.79 31.83
C ASN A 137 -20.58 18.49 32.16
N VAL A 138 -21.25 17.88 31.17
CA VAL A 138 -22.02 16.65 31.32
C VAL A 138 -21.78 15.72 30.13
N VAL A 139 -21.56 14.44 30.40
CA VAL A 139 -21.62 13.39 29.38
C VAL A 139 -23.11 13.15 29.07
N ALA A 140 -23.53 13.55 27.88
CA ALA A 140 -24.93 13.47 27.41
C ALA A 140 -25.24 12.09 26.78
N GLY A 141 -24.24 11.37 26.28
CA GLY A 141 -24.44 10.06 25.63
C GLY A 141 -23.14 9.41 25.22
N ARG A 142 -23.24 8.13 24.82
CA ARG A 142 -22.16 7.36 24.21
C ARG A 142 -22.14 7.59 22.69
N SER A 143 -20.95 7.65 22.11
CA SER A 143 -20.83 7.64 20.65
C SER A 143 -21.15 6.24 20.11
N PRO A 144 -21.93 6.12 19.02
CA PRO A 144 -22.20 4.84 18.38
C PRO A 144 -20.95 4.27 17.68
N TYR A 145 -19.90 5.06 17.53
CA TYR A 145 -18.67 4.69 16.82
C TYR A 145 -17.60 4.06 17.72
N GLY A 146 -17.82 4.03 19.03
CA GLY A 146 -16.86 3.45 19.99
C GLY A 146 -15.58 4.28 20.13
N ALA A 147 -14.41 3.64 20.01
CA ALA A 147 -13.12 4.34 20.10
C ALA A 147 -12.79 5.09 18.79
N PRO A 148 -12.10 6.26 18.86
CA PRO A 148 -11.61 6.95 17.66
C PRO A 148 -10.76 6.03 16.78
N GLN A 149 -10.96 6.07 15.47
CA GLN A 149 -10.23 5.21 14.51
C GLN A 149 -8.94 5.83 13.98
N VAL A 150 -8.64 7.06 14.35
CA VAL A 150 -7.44 7.80 13.96
C VAL A 150 -6.42 7.83 15.08
N GLY A 151 -5.14 7.98 14.76
CA GLY A 151 -4.05 8.05 15.73
C GLY A 151 -2.69 7.81 15.08
N GLU A 152 -1.65 7.79 15.89
CA GLU A 152 -0.28 7.47 15.48
C GLU A 152 0.02 5.99 15.74
N THR A 153 1.06 5.46 15.10
CA THR A 153 1.52 4.09 15.32
C THR A 153 2.84 4.07 16.08
N ALA A 154 2.97 3.15 17.01
CA ALA A 154 4.20 2.88 17.75
C ALA A 154 4.43 1.39 17.91
N PHE A 155 5.64 0.98 18.24
CA PHE A 155 5.98 -0.41 18.50
C PHE A 155 5.85 -0.72 19.98
N PHE A 156 5.15 -1.79 20.29
CA PHE A 156 5.02 -2.27 21.67
C PHE A 156 6.32 -2.89 22.16
N GLU A 157 6.80 -2.50 23.35
CA GLU A 157 7.99 -3.05 23.99
C GLU A 157 7.65 -4.00 25.13
N ARG A 158 6.89 -3.54 26.11
CA ARG A 158 6.52 -4.30 27.31
C ARG A 158 5.32 -3.71 28.04
N VAL A 159 4.72 -4.48 28.90
CA VAL A 159 3.73 -3.98 29.88
C VAL A 159 4.45 -3.62 31.17
N THR A 160 4.07 -2.54 31.80
CA THR A 160 4.54 -2.15 33.13
C THR A 160 3.82 -2.94 34.22
N VAL A 161 4.36 -2.91 35.47
CA VAL A 161 3.77 -3.64 36.61
C VAL A 161 2.34 -3.19 36.93
N ASP A 162 2.01 -1.94 36.63
CA ASP A 162 0.71 -1.31 36.82
C ASP A 162 -0.23 -1.44 35.60
N GLY A 163 0.14 -2.25 34.59
CA GLY A 163 -0.71 -2.58 33.44
C GLY A 163 -0.68 -1.58 32.28
N ARG A 164 0.16 -0.54 32.34
CA ARG A 164 0.35 0.39 31.23
C ARG A 164 1.26 -0.21 30.16
N CYS A 165 1.18 0.28 28.92
CA CYS A 165 2.07 -0.11 27.82
C CYS A 165 3.26 0.83 27.69
N VAL A 166 4.45 0.25 27.48
CA VAL A 166 5.62 0.97 27.02
C VAL A 166 5.69 0.77 25.51
N LEU A 167 5.62 1.88 24.79
CA LEU A 167 5.70 1.92 23.33
C LEU A 167 6.97 2.64 22.91
N ARG A 168 7.56 2.20 21.79
CA ARG A 168 8.64 2.94 21.13
C ARG A 168 8.05 3.74 19.98
N TRP A 169 8.10 5.06 20.11
CA TRP A 169 7.68 6.01 19.11
C TRP A 169 8.83 6.93 18.74
N ARG A 170 9.28 6.92 17.48
CA ARG A 170 10.42 7.74 16.98
C ARG A 170 11.68 7.65 17.86
N ASP A 171 12.15 6.48 18.20
CA ASP A 171 13.31 6.23 19.04
C ASP A 171 13.18 6.63 20.55
N GLU A 172 12.02 7.12 20.97
CA GLU A 172 11.73 7.40 22.38
C GLU A 172 10.80 6.33 22.97
N GLU A 173 11.06 5.95 24.22
CA GLU A 173 10.10 5.15 24.99
C GLU A 173 9.03 6.07 25.57
N VAL A 174 7.78 5.75 25.30
CA VAL A 174 6.61 6.42 25.86
C VAL A 174 5.78 5.44 26.68
N VAL A 175 5.30 5.87 27.84
CA VAL A 175 4.42 5.07 28.69
C VAL A 175 3.01 5.58 28.52
N VAL A 176 2.09 4.70 28.11
CA VAL A 176 0.71 5.05 27.78
C VAL A 176 -0.29 4.17 28.52
N ASP A 177 -1.46 4.73 28.82
CA ASP A 177 -2.59 3.99 29.32
C ASP A 177 -3.14 3.03 28.23
N VAL A 178 -3.93 2.06 28.64
CA VAL A 178 -4.49 1.04 27.73
C VAL A 178 -5.99 1.26 27.64
N ALA A 179 -6.52 1.41 26.40
CA ALA A 179 -7.95 1.42 26.18
C ALA A 179 -8.56 0.05 26.52
N GLY A 180 -9.79 0.05 27.02
CA GLY A 180 -10.43 -1.20 27.42
C GLY A 180 -10.73 -2.17 26.27
N THR A 181 -10.61 -1.71 25.03
CA THR A 181 -10.71 -2.52 23.81
C THR A 181 -9.43 -3.30 23.50
N LEU A 182 -8.27 -2.91 24.08
CA LEU A 182 -6.97 -3.51 23.81
C LEU A 182 -6.57 -4.49 24.91
N ASN A 183 -6.37 -5.75 24.55
CA ASN A 183 -5.78 -6.74 25.46
C ASN A 183 -4.25 -6.61 25.43
N ALA A 184 -3.70 -5.84 26.36
CA ALA A 184 -2.25 -5.62 26.47
C ALA A 184 -1.44 -6.90 26.76
N ALA A 185 -2.04 -7.90 27.43
CA ALA A 185 -1.38 -9.18 27.73
C ALA A 185 -1.18 -10.07 26.48
N ALA A 186 -1.96 -9.83 25.41
CA ALA A 186 -1.82 -10.55 24.15
C ALA A 186 -0.78 -9.92 23.20
N LEU A 187 -0.25 -8.75 23.55
CA LEU A 187 0.76 -8.06 22.74
C LEU A 187 2.13 -8.72 22.89
N LYS A 188 2.87 -8.80 21.79
CA LYS A 188 4.26 -9.26 21.76
C LYS A 188 5.18 -8.08 21.46
N GLN A 189 6.39 -8.11 22.00
CA GLN A 189 7.40 -7.10 21.71
C GLN A 189 7.56 -6.91 20.19
N GLY A 190 7.47 -5.64 19.75
CA GLY A 190 7.52 -5.22 18.35
C GLY A 190 6.19 -5.30 17.61
N ASP A 191 5.07 -5.61 18.25
CA ASP A 191 3.76 -5.41 17.65
C ASP A 191 3.50 -3.93 17.40
N GLN A 192 2.86 -3.60 16.29
CA GLN A 192 2.40 -2.24 16.03
C GLN A 192 1.10 -1.97 16.77
N VAL A 193 1.06 -0.87 17.49
CA VAL A 193 -0.10 -0.44 18.26
C VAL A 193 -0.48 0.98 17.83
N ARG A 194 -1.77 1.20 17.59
CA ARG A 194 -2.30 2.55 17.40
C ARG A 194 -2.49 3.21 18.75
N TRP A 195 -1.96 4.40 18.89
CA TRP A 195 -2.07 5.21 20.10
C TRP A 195 -2.37 6.67 19.76
N ASP A 196 -2.89 7.38 20.72
CA ASP A 196 -3.15 8.81 20.61
C ASP A 196 -2.26 9.58 21.59
N ARG A 197 -1.54 10.58 21.06
CA ARG A 197 -0.60 11.38 21.82
C ARG A 197 -1.28 12.32 22.80
N ALA A 198 -2.45 12.85 22.47
CA ALA A 198 -3.18 13.77 23.34
C ALA A 198 -3.80 13.01 24.53
N ALA A 199 -4.31 11.82 24.28
CA ALA A 199 -4.87 10.95 25.30
C ALA A 199 -3.80 10.18 26.11
N TRP A 200 -2.60 9.98 25.54
CA TRP A 200 -1.57 9.06 26.07
C TRP A 200 -2.14 7.65 26.26
N MET A 201 -2.87 7.16 25.27
CA MET A 201 -3.58 5.90 25.35
C MET A 201 -3.37 5.05 24.10
N ALA A 202 -3.18 3.75 24.29
CA ALA A 202 -3.10 2.73 23.26
C ALA A 202 -4.48 2.10 23.04
N PHE A 203 -4.92 1.97 21.78
CA PHE A 203 -6.30 1.59 21.44
C PHE A 203 -6.43 0.20 20.86
N GLU A 204 -5.56 -0.15 19.92
CA GLU A 204 -5.67 -1.43 19.20
C GLU A 204 -4.31 -1.87 18.66
N LYS A 205 -4.17 -3.19 18.50
CA LYS A 205 -3.08 -3.76 17.74
C LYS A 205 -3.39 -3.59 16.25
N ILE A 206 -2.45 -2.99 15.54
CA ILE A 206 -2.51 -2.95 14.09
C ILE A 206 -1.84 -4.22 13.57
N ASP A 207 -2.55 -4.96 12.74
CA ASP A 207 -1.95 -6.09 12.04
C ASP A 207 -0.75 -5.60 11.24
N ALA A 208 0.39 -6.24 11.48
CA ALA A 208 1.68 -5.85 10.92
C ALA A 208 1.67 -5.93 9.38
N ALA A 209 1.06 -4.93 8.73
CA ALA A 209 1.19 -4.74 7.29
C ALA A 209 2.64 -4.43 6.89
N ALA A 210 3.46 -3.92 7.82
CA ALA A 210 4.85 -3.52 7.56
C ALA A 210 5.74 -4.68 7.12
N GLY A 211 5.53 -5.91 7.63
CA GLY A 211 6.26 -7.09 7.15
C GLY A 211 5.63 -7.74 5.91
N ARG A 212 4.30 -7.66 5.77
CA ARG A 212 3.57 -8.25 4.63
C ARG A 212 3.87 -7.54 3.30
N ARG A 213 4.26 -6.27 3.33
CA ARG A 213 4.65 -5.54 2.09
C ARG A 213 5.87 -6.17 1.38
N PHE A 214 6.70 -6.94 2.11
CA PHE A 214 7.85 -7.65 1.55
C PHE A 214 7.51 -9.07 1.10
N LEU A 215 6.34 -9.61 1.47
CA LEU A 215 5.87 -10.95 1.14
C LEU A 215 4.64 -10.89 0.22
N LEU A 216 4.82 -10.30 -0.96
CA LEU A 216 3.72 -9.81 -1.80
C LEU A 216 3.00 -10.86 -2.63
N GLU A 217 3.59 -12.02 -2.89
CA GLU A 217 2.97 -13.03 -3.75
C GLU A 217 2.56 -14.26 -2.94
N GLU A 218 1.26 -14.56 -2.90
CA GLU A 218 0.79 -15.76 -2.20
C GLU A 218 1.24 -17.05 -2.88
N VAL A 219 1.12 -17.12 -4.21
CA VAL A 219 1.65 -18.20 -5.05
C VAL A 219 1.92 -17.60 -6.43
N PRO A 220 3.15 -17.68 -6.95
CA PRO A 220 3.44 -17.15 -8.27
C PRO A 220 2.73 -17.96 -9.36
N ASP A 221 2.08 -17.26 -10.29
CA ASP A 221 1.59 -17.86 -11.52
C ASP A 221 2.76 -18.05 -12.50
N ALA A 222 3.49 -19.12 -12.30
CA ALA A 222 4.68 -19.43 -13.07
C ALA A 222 4.78 -20.93 -13.36
N SER A 223 5.30 -21.29 -14.53
CA SER A 223 5.44 -22.66 -14.96
C SER A 223 6.84 -22.95 -15.53
N ARG A 224 7.23 -24.21 -15.50
CA ARG A 224 8.52 -24.69 -16.07
C ARG A 224 8.71 -24.29 -17.53
N ARG A 225 7.61 -24.16 -18.30
CA ARG A 225 7.63 -23.75 -19.70
C ARG A 225 8.16 -22.34 -19.94
N GLN A 226 8.16 -21.51 -18.91
CA GLN A 226 8.67 -20.12 -19.00
C GLN A 226 10.20 -20.04 -18.86
N VAL A 227 10.87 -21.14 -18.49
CA VAL A 227 12.32 -21.17 -18.29
C VAL A 227 13.01 -21.80 -19.48
N GLY A 228 13.61 -20.99 -20.35
CA GLY A 228 14.38 -21.44 -21.51
C GLY A 228 15.88 -21.58 -21.17
N GLY A 229 16.49 -22.68 -21.60
CA GLY A 229 17.95 -22.89 -21.55
C GLY A 229 18.55 -23.14 -20.16
N GLN A 230 17.75 -23.20 -19.09
CA GLN A 230 18.22 -23.36 -17.71
C GLN A 230 17.57 -24.58 -17.00
N ALA A 231 17.17 -25.60 -17.75
CA ALA A 231 16.43 -26.75 -17.21
C ALA A 231 17.24 -27.48 -16.09
N ALA A 232 18.53 -27.68 -16.26
CA ALA A 232 19.37 -28.35 -15.27
C ALA A 232 19.48 -27.55 -13.96
N ASN A 233 19.65 -26.23 -14.06
CA ASN A 233 19.71 -25.35 -12.91
C ASN A 233 18.35 -25.28 -12.19
N LEU A 234 17.25 -25.27 -12.94
CA LEU A 234 15.91 -25.32 -12.36
C LEU A 234 15.67 -26.65 -11.62
N GLU A 235 16.07 -27.79 -12.17
CA GLU A 235 15.94 -29.09 -11.49
C GLU A 235 16.80 -29.15 -10.22
N THR A 236 18.01 -28.59 -10.24
CA THR A 236 18.87 -28.50 -9.06
C THR A 236 18.19 -27.66 -7.96
N LEU A 237 17.64 -26.50 -8.33
CA LEU A 237 16.90 -25.63 -7.41
C LEU A 237 15.66 -26.32 -6.84
N LEU A 238 14.87 -26.98 -7.70
CA LEU A 238 13.67 -27.72 -7.30
C LEU A 238 14.01 -28.89 -6.38
N SER A 239 15.07 -29.63 -6.65
CA SER A 239 15.53 -30.73 -5.80
C SER A 239 15.86 -30.22 -4.39
N ALA A 240 16.60 -29.12 -4.29
CA ALA A 240 16.97 -28.51 -3.02
C ALA A 240 15.74 -28.00 -2.25
N LEU A 241 14.84 -27.27 -2.91
CA LEU A 241 13.61 -26.78 -2.27
C LEU A 241 12.67 -27.92 -1.89
N THR A 242 12.57 -28.97 -2.70
CA THR A 242 11.75 -30.15 -2.38
C THR A 242 12.30 -30.87 -1.14
N ALA A 243 13.60 -31.03 -1.04
CA ALA A 243 14.23 -31.63 0.15
C ALA A 243 13.96 -30.81 1.42
N THR A 244 13.93 -29.48 1.31
CA THR A 244 13.76 -28.58 2.47
C THR A 244 12.30 -28.36 2.83
N LEU A 245 11.41 -28.18 1.85
CA LEU A 245 10.04 -27.70 2.07
C LEU A 245 8.97 -28.78 1.92
N VAL A 246 9.19 -29.78 1.05
CA VAL A 246 8.16 -30.78 0.71
C VAL A 246 8.37 -32.09 1.51
N ALA A 247 9.58 -32.57 1.56
CA ALA A 247 9.90 -33.87 2.14
C ALA A 247 11.14 -33.85 3.06
N PRO A 248 11.19 -32.97 4.10
CA PRO A 248 12.37 -32.82 4.95
C PRO A 248 12.74 -34.11 5.69
N GLU A 249 11.75 -34.88 6.15
CA GLU A 249 12.01 -36.15 6.85
C GLU A 249 12.63 -37.22 5.92
N LYS A 250 12.19 -37.26 4.66
CA LYS A 250 12.79 -38.16 3.66
C LYS A 250 14.22 -37.71 3.32
N ALA A 251 14.41 -36.40 3.12
CA ALA A 251 15.73 -35.82 2.81
C ALA A 251 16.74 -36.10 3.94
N ALA A 252 16.31 -36.01 5.21
CA ALA A 252 17.16 -36.33 6.36
C ALA A 252 17.70 -37.77 6.34
N ARG A 253 16.92 -38.75 5.86
CA ARG A 253 17.35 -40.15 5.71
C ARG A 253 18.49 -40.34 4.69
N TYR A 254 18.61 -39.39 3.73
CA TYR A 254 19.68 -39.38 2.73
C TYR A 254 20.80 -38.38 3.07
N ALA A 255 20.81 -37.88 4.31
CA ALA A 255 21.76 -36.84 4.75
C ALA A 255 21.69 -35.53 3.88
N LEU A 256 20.54 -35.26 3.29
CA LEU A 256 20.27 -34.06 2.49
C LEU A 256 19.59 -32.96 3.30
N GLY A 257 19.42 -33.16 4.61
CA GLY A 257 18.82 -32.17 5.51
C GLY A 257 19.72 -30.96 5.72
N GLY A 258 19.12 -29.78 5.88
CA GLY A 258 19.83 -28.57 6.31
C GLY A 258 20.18 -27.54 5.23
N ARG A 259 20.01 -27.85 3.94
CA ARG A 259 20.26 -26.88 2.87
C ARG A 259 19.09 -25.91 2.76
N ARG A 260 19.11 -24.83 3.53
CA ARG A 260 18.01 -23.86 3.60
C ARG A 260 18.31 -22.58 2.86
N SER A 261 19.58 -22.36 2.50
CA SER A 261 20.04 -21.20 1.76
C SER A 261 20.63 -21.64 0.42
N ILE A 262 20.19 -20.97 -0.63
CA ILE A 262 20.61 -21.25 -2.00
C ILE A 262 21.08 -19.95 -2.62
N LEU A 263 22.34 -19.93 -3.09
CA LEU A 263 22.92 -18.77 -3.75
C LEU A 263 22.91 -18.96 -5.26
N MET A 264 22.23 -18.08 -5.97
CA MET A 264 22.22 -18.03 -7.43
C MET A 264 23.18 -16.94 -7.92
N VAL A 265 24.24 -17.36 -8.58
CA VAL A 265 25.28 -16.45 -9.11
C VAL A 265 25.19 -16.39 -10.63
N GLY A 266 25.18 -15.20 -11.21
CA GLY A 266 25.23 -15.07 -12.67
C GLY A 266 24.85 -13.69 -13.17
N PRO A 267 25.06 -13.41 -14.47
CA PRO A 267 24.83 -12.11 -15.06
C PRO A 267 23.36 -11.63 -14.94
N PRO A 268 23.12 -10.31 -15.01
CA PRO A 268 21.77 -9.76 -14.97
C PRO A 268 20.96 -10.21 -16.19
N GLY A 269 19.64 -10.41 -15.99
CA GLY A 269 18.71 -10.77 -17.06
C GLY A 269 18.79 -12.24 -17.53
N CYS A 270 19.51 -13.12 -16.82
CA CYS A 270 19.61 -14.54 -17.15
C CYS A 270 18.58 -15.44 -16.45
N GLY A 271 17.53 -14.85 -15.81
CA GLY A 271 16.37 -15.59 -15.34
C GLY A 271 16.41 -16.07 -13.89
N LYS A 272 17.34 -15.60 -13.05
CA LYS A 272 17.46 -16.00 -11.63
C LYS A 272 16.14 -15.84 -10.87
N THR A 273 15.54 -14.67 -10.90
CA THR A 273 14.26 -14.36 -10.25
C THR A 273 13.10 -15.20 -10.83
N LEU A 274 13.08 -15.41 -12.14
CA LEU A 274 12.08 -16.26 -12.80
C LEU A 274 12.19 -17.71 -12.35
N MET A 275 13.40 -18.27 -12.29
CA MET A 275 13.61 -19.65 -11.82
C MET A 275 13.15 -19.82 -10.37
N ALA A 276 13.42 -18.85 -9.49
CA ALA A 276 12.95 -18.89 -8.11
C ALA A 276 11.42 -18.87 -8.02
N ARG A 277 10.74 -18.03 -8.81
CA ARG A 277 9.26 -17.99 -8.93
C ARG A 277 8.70 -19.33 -9.42
N VAL A 278 9.24 -19.87 -10.49
CA VAL A 278 8.83 -21.17 -11.03
C VAL A 278 9.05 -22.27 -10.00
N ALA A 279 10.16 -22.26 -9.30
CA ALA A 279 10.46 -23.26 -8.27
C ALA A 279 9.45 -23.17 -7.10
N ALA A 280 9.08 -22.00 -6.63
CA ALA A 280 8.06 -21.82 -5.59
C ALA A 280 6.67 -22.30 -6.04
N ALA A 281 6.28 -22.01 -7.29
CA ALA A 281 5.05 -22.51 -7.88
C ALA A 281 5.01 -24.05 -7.96
N GLU A 282 6.14 -24.66 -8.38
CA GLU A 282 6.27 -26.12 -8.45
C GLU A 282 6.28 -26.79 -7.08
N VAL A 283 6.89 -26.15 -6.06
CA VAL A 283 6.82 -26.62 -4.65
C VAL A 283 5.37 -26.65 -4.18
N THR A 284 4.58 -25.62 -4.49
CA THR A 284 3.13 -25.58 -4.19
C THR A 284 2.41 -26.76 -4.85
N ARG A 285 2.70 -27.01 -6.12
CA ARG A 285 2.08 -28.10 -6.89
C ARG A 285 2.46 -29.48 -6.33
N LEU A 286 3.71 -29.67 -5.92
CA LEU A 286 4.23 -30.95 -5.41
C LEU A 286 3.77 -31.23 -3.97
N SER A 287 3.68 -30.21 -3.14
CA SER A 287 3.30 -30.35 -1.73
C SER A 287 1.79 -30.38 -1.51
N GLY A 288 1.00 -29.85 -2.46
CA GLY A 288 -0.43 -29.57 -2.27
C GLY A 288 -0.71 -28.47 -1.23
N ARG A 289 0.33 -27.83 -0.69
CA ARG A 289 0.25 -26.73 0.28
C ARG A 289 0.71 -25.42 -0.37
N ARG A 290 0.12 -24.31 0.01
CA ARG A 290 0.54 -23.00 -0.52
C ARG A 290 1.97 -22.69 -0.11
N CYS A 291 2.86 -22.46 -1.08
CA CYS A 291 4.20 -21.95 -0.86
C CYS A 291 4.20 -20.45 -1.14
N ARG A 292 4.32 -19.64 -0.11
CA ARG A 292 4.43 -18.18 -0.27
C ARG A 292 5.78 -17.81 -0.85
N PHE A 293 5.78 -16.86 -1.75
CA PHE A 293 6.99 -16.38 -2.39
C PHE A 293 7.15 -14.86 -2.15
N GLY A 294 8.19 -14.49 -1.45
CA GLY A 294 8.54 -13.08 -1.23
C GLY A 294 9.78 -12.70 -2.03
N VAL A 295 9.75 -11.59 -2.72
CA VAL A 295 10.91 -10.98 -3.39
C VAL A 295 11.29 -9.72 -2.65
N VAL A 296 12.53 -9.64 -2.22
CA VAL A 296 13.07 -8.46 -1.54
C VAL A 296 14.41 -8.09 -2.16
N LYS A 297 14.58 -6.84 -2.49
CA LYS A 297 15.89 -6.25 -2.75
C LYS A 297 16.35 -5.60 -1.45
N PRO A 298 17.53 -5.96 -0.93
CA PRO A 298 18.01 -5.41 0.34
C PRO A 298 17.99 -3.88 0.43
N ALA A 299 18.22 -3.19 -0.68
CA ALA A 299 18.08 -1.73 -0.74
C ALA A 299 16.68 -1.20 -0.36
N GLU A 300 15.63 -2.03 -0.47
CA GLU A 300 14.26 -1.66 -0.05
C GLU A 300 14.08 -1.60 1.47
N TRP A 301 14.99 -2.21 2.22
CA TRP A 301 15.01 -2.13 3.68
C TRP A 301 15.68 -0.86 4.18
N GLU A 302 16.52 -0.21 3.35
CA GLU A 302 17.23 1.00 3.74
C GLU A 302 16.27 2.16 4.04
N SER A 303 16.53 2.82 5.15
CA SER A 303 15.82 4.02 5.56
C SER A 303 16.82 5.08 6.03
N PRO A 304 16.56 6.36 5.77
CA PRO A 304 17.38 7.44 6.28
C PRO A 304 17.26 7.61 7.82
N TRP A 305 16.27 6.99 8.44
CA TRP A 305 16.02 7.07 9.87
C TRP A 305 16.82 6.01 10.66
N VAL A 306 17.42 6.44 11.75
CA VAL A 306 18.26 5.56 12.60
C VAL A 306 17.40 4.42 13.18
N GLY A 307 17.84 3.19 13.06
CA GLY A 307 17.16 2.02 13.61
C GLY A 307 16.06 1.42 12.74
N GLU A 308 15.51 2.16 11.78
CA GLU A 308 14.39 1.70 10.96
C GLU A 308 14.81 0.62 9.96
N THR A 309 16.01 0.71 9.41
CA THR A 309 16.57 -0.33 8.52
C THR A 309 16.62 -1.69 9.22
N GLN A 310 17.15 -1.74 10.46
CA GLN A 310 17.20 -2.98 11.24
C GLN A 310 15.79 -3.49 11.58
N GLN A 311 14.87 -2.58 11.84
CA GLN A 311 13.47 -2.93 12.12
C GLN A 311 12.76 -3.50 10.88
N ASN A 312 13.03 -2.95 9.68
CA ASN A 312 12.50 -3.46 8.42
C ASN A 312 12.97 -4.90 8.15
N ILE A 313 14.25 -5.18 8.37
CA ILE A 313 14.82 -6.53 8.27
C ILE A 313 14.09 -7.47 9.24
N ARG A 314 14.02 -7.11 10.53
CA ARG A 314 13.34 -7.92 11.56
C ARG A 314 11.87 -8.17 11.22
N ASN A 315 11.15 -7.16 10.73
CA ASN A 315 9.75 -7.27 10.35
C ASN A 315 9.55 -8.22 9.17
N CYS A 316 10.43 -8.17 8.16
CA CYS A 316 10.41 -9.09 7.02
C CYS A 316 10.60 -10.55 7.49
N PHE A 317 11.64 -10.80 8.28
CA PHE A 317 11.91 -12.15 8.80
C PHE A 317 10.85 -12.62 9.81
N ARG A 318 10.24 -11.71 10.59
CA ARG A 318 9.09 -12.03 11.45
C ARG A 318 7.88 -12.46 10.62
N ALA A 319 7.54 -11.70 9.58
CA ALA A 319 6.43 -12.05 8.70
C ALA A 319 6.61 -13.42 8.03
N LEU A 320 7.86 -13.79 7.68
CA LEU A 320 8.19 -15.14 7.23
C LEU A 320 7.93 -16.20 8.30
N ARG A 321 8.29 -15.91 9.55
CA ARG A 321 8.09 -16.83 10.69
C ARG A 321 6.61 -17.04 11.03
N GLU A 322 5.77 -16.06 10.76
CA GLU A 322 4.32 -16.09 11.03
C GLU A 322 3.52 -16.81 9.93
N VAL A 323 4.17 -17.26 8.86
CA VAL A 323 3.56 -18.14 7.85
C VAL A 323 3.38 -19.53 8.46
N ALA A 324 2.35 -19.67 9.32
CA ALA A 324 2.18 -20.83 10.19
C ALA A 324 1.74 -22.11 9.46
N ASP A 325 1.02 -22.01 8.32
CA ASP A 325 0.32 -23.15 7.70
C ASP A 325 0.88 -23.58 6.34
N GLY A 326 2.11 -23.17 5.98
CA GLY A 326 2.64 -23.45 4.64
C GLY A 326 4.16 -23.40 4.59
N SER A 327 4.64 -23.55 3.36
CA SER A 327 6.04 -23.31 3.01
C SER A 327 6.22 -21.87 2.53
N ALA A 328 7.40 -21.31 2.76
CA ALA A 328 7.75 -20.00 2.24
C ALA A 328 9.15 -20.00 1.61
N VAL A 329 9.29 -19.29 0.50
CA VAL A 329 10.56 -18.99 -0.14
C VAL A 329 10.79 -17.49 -0.12
N LEU A 330 11.82 -17.04 0.56
CA LEU A 330 12.29 -15.66 0.48
C LEU A 330 13.36 -15.56 -0.60
N PHE A 331 13.09 -14.76 -1.62
CA PHE A 331 14.07 -14.45 -2.66
C PHE A 331 14.71 -13.08 -2.39
N LEU A 332 16.02 -13.11 -2.10
CA LEU A 332 16.84 -11.91 -1.90
C LEU A 332 17.56 -11.59 -3.22
N ASP A 333 17.10 -10.55 -3.91
CA ASP A 333 17.70 -10.15 -5.20
C ASP A 333 18.76 -9.05 -5.00
N GLU A 334 19.80 -9.07 -5.82
CA GLU A 334 20.87 -8.05 -5.81
C GLU A 334 21.56 -7.91 -4.44
N ILE A 335 21.91 -9.05 -3.80
CA ILE A 335 22.50 -9.04 -2.45
C ILE A 335 23.85 -8.32 -2.38
N GLU A 336 24.52 -8.09 -3.50
CA GLU A 336 25.74 -7.25 -3.61
C GLU A 336 25.49 -5.79 -3.22
N SER A 337 24.23 -5.34 -3.13
CA SER A 337 23.89 -3.98 -2.68
C SER A 337 24.14 -3.77 -1.19
N VAL A 338 24.07 -4.84 -0.37
CA VAL A 338 24.20 -4.78 1.10
C VAL A 338 25.61 -4.72 1.61
N GLY A 339 26.52 -5.32 0.91
CA GLY A 339 27.86 -5.60 1.44
C GLY A 339 28.97 -5.20 0.50
N ARG A 340 29.10 -3.92 0.17
CA ARG A 340 30.36 -3.47 -0.41
C ARG A 340 31.44 -3.63 0.66
N ILE A 341 32.45 -4.44 0.31
CA ILE A 341 33.61 -4.80 1.12
C ILE A 341 34.09 -3.64 2.00
N ARG A 342 34.29 -3.92 3.28
CA ARG A 342 34.83 -3.03 4.32
C ARG A 342 36.07 -2.30 3.85
N GLY A 343 36.05 -0.96 3.79
CA GLY A 343 37.24 -0.22 3.37
C GLY A 343 37.15 1.31 3.35
N GLY A 344 36.23 1.92 4.08
CA GLY A 344 36.18 3.38 4.18
C GLY A 344 35.46 3.89 5.42
N ALA A 345 35.99 4.94 6.05
CA ALA A 345 35.47 5.56 7.28
C ALA A 345 34.01 6.06 7.23
N ALA A 346 33.29 5.84 6.12
CA ALA A 346 31.92 6.31 5.88
C ALA A 346 30.83 5.23 6.03
N ASN A 347 31.16 3.97 6.41
CA ASN A 347 30.25 2.84 6.28
C ASN A 347 29.63 2.29 7.58
N GLN A 348 29.53 3.07 8.65
CA GLN A 348 28.87 2.59 9.89
C GLN A 348 27.41 2.13 9.67
N HIS A 349 26.71 2.67 8.68
CA HIS A 349 25.34 2.23 8.34
C HIS A 349 25.33 0.87 7.64
N GLY A 350 26.23 0.63 6.72
CA GLY A 350 26.37 -0.65 6.03
C GLY A 350 26.76 -1.80 6.97
N ASP A 351 27.66 -1.55 7.92
CA ASP A 351 28.07 -2.57 8.90
C ASP A 351 26.93 -2.95 9.86
N LYS A 352 26.09 -2.00 10.28
CA LYS A 352 24.92 -2.25 11.12
C LYS A 352 23.83 -3.02 10.35
N PHE A 353 23.64 -2.68 9.08
CA PHE A 353 22.73 -3.39 8.20
C PHE A 353 23.15 -4.86 8.06
N LEU A 354 24.41 -5.09 7.66
CA LEU A 354 24.98 -6.42 7.50
C LEU A 354 24.87 -7.26 8.78
N ALA A 355 25.23 -6.67 9.93
CA ALA A 355 25.12 -7.34 11.22
C ALA A 355 23.68 -7.75 11.56
N ALA A 356 22.69 -6.89 11.27
CA ALA A 356 21.28 -7.20 11.49
C ALA A 356 20.80 -8.34 10.56
N LEU A 357 21.21 -8.32 9.30
CA LEU A 357 20.86 -9.37 8.34
C LEU A 357 21.49 -10.72 8.73
N LEU A 358 22.76 -10.71 9.10
CA LEU A 358 23.46 -11.94 9.56
C LEU A 358 22.79 -12.52 10.82
N ALA A 359 22.40 -11.69 11.78
CA ALA A 359 21.72 -12.15 12.99
C ALA A 359 20.34 -12.79 12.69
N GLU A 360 19.59 -12.24 11.73
CA GLU A 360 18.31 -12.84 11.31
C GLU A 360 18.53 -14.15 10.53
N LEU A 361 19.56 -14.24 9.68
CA LEU A 361 19.92 -15.46 8.97
C LEU A 361 20.34 -16.57 9.94
N ASP A 362 21.19 -16.27 10.93
CA ASP A 362 21.61 -17.22 11.98
C ASP A 362 20.41 -17.74 12.79
N GLY A 363 19.47 -16.87 13.12
CA GLY A 363 18.22 -17.23 13.82
C GLY A 363 17.22 -18.06 12.98
N PHE A 364 17.52 -18.28 11.70
CA PHE A 364 16.66 -19.02 10.76
C PHE A 364 17.03 -20.50 10.60
N VAL A 365 18.22 -20.91 11.08
CA VAL A 365 18.80 -22.25 10.86
C VAL A 365 17.93 -23.39 11.38
N ASP A 366 17.02 -23.17 12.36
CA ASP A 366 16.27 -24.23 13.03
C ASP A 366 14.78 -24.35 12.63
N ARG A 367 14.29 -23.61 11.65
CA ARG A 367 12.85 -23.64 11.29
C ARG A 367 12.55 -24.43 10.02
N ALA A 368 11.76 -25.50 10.16
CA ALA A 368 11.19 -26.24 9.03
C ALA A 368 10.20 -25.36 8.23
N GLY A 369 10.11 -25.57 6.92
CA GLY A 369 9.10 -24.93 6.08
C GLY A 369 9.51 -23.60 5.43
N ILE A 370 10.73 -23.11 5.64
CA ILE A 370 11.22 -21.87 5.02
C ILE A 370 12.54 -22.12 4.30
N ALA A 371 12.68 -21.55 3.10
CA ALA A 371 13.92 -21.53 2.34
C ALA A 371 14.26 -20.10 1.91
N ILE A 372 15.56 -19.79 1.88
CA ILE A 372 16.07 -18.52 1.40
C ILE A 372 16.81 -18.79 0.08
N VAL A 373 16.44 -18.07 -0.96
CA VAL A 373 17.14 -18.08 -2.26
C VAL A 373 17.71 -16.71 -2.48
N ALA A 374 19.00 -16.58 -2.45
CA ALA A 374 19.70 -15.32 -2.70
C ALA A 374 20.22 -15.26 -4.14
N ALA A 375 20.23 -14.09 -4.75
CA ALA A 375 20.77 -13.88 -6.08
C ALA A 375 21.74 -12.71 -6.10
N THR A 376 22.86 -12.94 -6.81
CA THR A 376 23.84 -11.88 -7.06
C THR A 376 24.30 -11.89 -8.52
N ASN A 377 24.57 -10.69 -9.03
CA ASN A 377 25.24 -10.52 -10.31
C ASN A 377 26.77 -10.49 -10.16
N ARG A 378 27.25 -10.23 -8.94
CA ARG A 378 28.65 -9.98 -8.62
C ARG A 378 29.01 -10.61 -7.27
N LYS A 379 29.35 -11.92 -7.29
CA LYS A 379 29.74 -12.66 -6.09
C LYS A 379 30.94 -12.04 -5.38
N ASP A 380 31.87 -11.47 -6.16
CA ASP A 380 33.08 -10.81 -5.70
C ASP A 380 32.83 -9.54 -4.86
N LEU A 381 31.64 -8.94 -4.94
CA LEU A 381 31.24 -7.77 -4.15
C LEU A 381 30.51 -8.11 -2.86
N VAL A 382 30.08 -9.36 -2.70
CA VAL A 382 29.32 -9.80 -1.53
C VAL A 382 30.25 -10.09 -0.37
N ASP A 383 29.89 -9.64 0.83
CA ASP A 383 30.67 -9.89 2.06
C ASP A 383 30.84 -11.40 2.30
N PRO A 384 32.05 -11.88 2.62
CA PRO A 384 32.31 -13.29 2.85
C PRO A 384 31.44 -13.94 3.93
N ALA A 385 31.11 -13.22 5.00
CA ALA A 385 30.27 -13.74 6.07
C ALA A 385 28.83 -13.96 5.60
N LEU A 386 28.35 -13.14 4.68
CA LEU A 386 27.03 -13.31 4.06
C LEU A 386 27.03 -14.47 3.07
N LEU A 387 28.11 -14.60 2.28
CA LEU A 387 28.28 -15.75 1.38
C LEU A 387 28.28 -17.07 2.13
N GLU A 388 29.00 -17.17 3.25
CA GLU A 388 29.05 -18.38 4.07
C GLU A 388 27.64 -18.82 4.53
N ARG A 389 26.75 -17.89 4.87
CA ARG A 389 25.40 -18.19 5.34
C ARG A 389 24.39 -18.44 4.22
N LEU A 390 24.63 -17.92 3.04
CA LEU A 390 23.68 -18.01 1.92
C LEU A 390 24.06 -19.08 0.88
N SER A 391 25.22 -19.74 0.99
CA SER A 391 25.71 -20.68 -0.01
C SER A 391 25.77 -22.15 0.46
N ASP A 392 24.76 -22.64 1.18
CA ASP A 392 24.61 -24.09 1.41
C ASP A 392 24.56 -24.86 0.08
N LEU A 393 23.98 -24.23 -0.94
CA LEU A 393 24.02 -24.66 -2.33
C LEU A 393 24.27 -23.45 -3.23
N GLU A 394 25.27 -23.55 -4.07
CA GLU A 394 25.54 -22.52 -5.10
C GLU A 394 25.09 -23.01 -6.48
N ILE A 395 24.32 -22.19 -7.19
CA ILE A 395 23.85 -22.44 -8.54
C ILE A 395 24.38 -21.32 -9.45
N THR A 396 25.29 -21.68 -10.35
CA THR A 396 25.77 -20.75 -11.37
C THR A 396 24.79 -20.70 -12.53
N VAL A 397 24.26 -19.51 -12.81
CA VAL A 397 23.34 -19.25 -13.91
C VAL A 397 24.10 -18.56 -15.05
N PRO A 398 24.57 -19.28 -16.06
CA PRO A 398 25.35 -18.72 -17.16
C PRO A 398 24.46 -17.90 -18.10
N ARG A 399 25.08 -17.14 -18.97
CA ARG A 399 24.42 -16.58 -20.14
C ARG A 399 23.87 -17.69 -21.03
N PRO A 400 22.74 -17.46 -21.72
CA PRO A 400 22.23 -18.45 -22.66
C PRO A 400 23.19 -18.66 -23.82
N ASP A 401 23.44 -19.93 -24.12
CA ASP A 401 24.08 -20.39 -25.35
C ASP A 401 23.09 -20.36 -26.53
N MET A 402 23.51 -20.84 -27.69
CA MET A 402 22.62 -20.90 -28.88
C MET A 402 21.34 -21.72 -28.63
N ARG A 403 21.46 -22.85 -27.93
CA ARG A 403 20.30 -23.72 -27.61
C ARG A 403 19.36 -23.04 -26.61
N GLY A 404 19.93 -22.44 -25.60
CA GLY A 404 19.19 -21.65 -24.61
C GLY A 404 18.52 -20.43 -25.22
N ALA A 405 19.20 -19.74 -26.12
CA ALA A 405 18.62 -18.61 -26.85
C ALA A 405 17.41 -19.03 -27.71
N ARG A 406 17.55 -20.15 -28.46
CA ARG A 406 16.43 -20.71 -29.24
C ARG A 406 15.23 -21.01 -28.33
N ALA A 407 15.45 -21.71 -27.22
CA ALA A 407 14.39 -22.04 -26.28
C ALA A 407 13.72 -20.78 -25.69
N ILE A 408 14.47 -19.69 -25.46
CA ILE A 408 13.91 -18.41 -24.99
C ILE A 408 13.11 -17.72 -26.08
N PHE A 409 13.59 -17.73 -27.34
CA PHE A 409 12.82 -17.21 -28.47
C PHE A 409 11.52 -18.01 -28.67
N ASP A 410 11.54 -19.34 -28.55
CA ASP A 410 10.36 -20.19 -28.62
C ASP A 410 9.30 -19.82 -27.59
N ILE A 411 9.72 -19.47 -26.37
CA ILE A 411 8.82 -19.02 -25.31
C ILE A 411 8.18 -17.66 -25.63
N HIS A 412 8.96 -16.71 -26.15
CA HIS A 412 8.51 -15.33 -26.39
C HIS A 412 7.89 -15.09 -27.76
N LEU A 413 7.94 -16.07 -28.65
CA LEU A 413 7.24 -16.12 -29.93
C LEU A 413 6.33 -17.36 -29.98
N PRO A 414 5.22 -17.40 -29.22
CA PRO A 414 4.33 -18.53 -29.24
C PRO A 414 3.70 -18.71 -30.63
N GLU A 415 3.22 -19.92 -30.95
CA GLU A 415 2.57 -20.25 -32.22
C GLU A 415 1.35 -19.38 -32.58
N THR A 416 0.79 -18.70 -31.57
CA THR A 416 -0.32 -17.76 -31.75
C THR A 416 0.10 -16.45 -32.41
N VAL A 417 1.40 -16.14 -32.48
CA VAL A 417 1.88 -14.94 -33.17
C VAL A 417 1.74 -15.13 -34.69
N PRO A 418 1.00 -14.26 -35.38
CA PRO A 418 0.84 -14.38 -36.83
C PRO A 418 2.20 -14.17 -37.52
N VAL A 419 2.52 -15.06 -38.45
CA VAL A 419 3.74 -15.04 -39.26
C VAL A 419 3.36 -14.78 -40.71
N ASP A 420 4.18 -14.01 -41.42
CA ASP A 420 4.02 -13.77 -42.86
C ASP A 420 4.02 -15.12 -43.63
N ALA A 421 3.14 -15.27 -44.60
CA ALA A 421 2.99 -16.50 -45.39
C ALA A 421 4.28 -16.93 -46.11
N ALA A 422 5.22 -16.04 -46.33
CA ALA A 422 6.50 -16.28 -46.97
C ALA A 422 7.63 -16.73 -45.98
N ALA A 423 7.34 -16.81 -44.68
CA ALA A 423 8.36 -17.12 -43.66
C ALA A 423 7.85 -18.22 -42.71
N ALA A 424 8.73 -19.13 -42.33
CA ALA A 424 8.45 -20.08 -41.26
C ALA A 424 8.88 -19.48 -39.90
N ARG A 425 8.10 -19.74 -38.83
CA ARG A 425 8.43 -19.29 -37.46
C ARG A 425 9.86 -19.75 -37.04
N ASP A 426 10.18 -20.98 -37.33
CA ASP A 426 11.51 -21.55 -37.03
C ASP A 426 12.63 -20.81 -37.77
N GLU A 427 12.42 -20.43 -39.03
CA GLU A 427 13.37 -19.63 -39.80
C GLU A 427 13.60 -18.26 -39.18
N ILE A 428 12.57 -17.61 -38.67
CA ILE A 428 12.65 -16.31 -37.97
C ILE A 428 13.50 -16.46 -36.72
N ILE A 429 13.26 -17.51 -35.92
CA ILE A 429 14.01 -17.78 -34.68
C ILE A 429 15.46 -18.12 -34.99
N GLU A 430 15.71 -18.99 -35.95
CA GLU A 430 17.08 -19.37 -36.35
C GLU A 430 17.90 -18.19 -36.89
N THR A 431 17.23 -17.33 -37.64
CA THR A 431 17.87 -16.09 -38.12
C THR A 431 18.26 -15.17 -36.96
N ALA A 432 17.39 -15.01 -35.95
CA ALA A 432 17.71 -14.20 -34.79
C ALA A 432 18.87 -14.78 -33.96
N VAL A 433 18.82 -16.10 -33.70
CA VAL A 433 19.91 -16.80 -32.99
C VAL A 433 21.24 -16.70 -33.74
N SER A 434 21.21 -17.00 -35.04
CA SER A 434 22.40 -16.95 -35.88
C SER A 434 22.98 -15.53 -35.93
N HIS A 435 22.13 -14.49 -35.97
CA HIS A 435 22.58 -13.12 -35.98
C HIS A 435 23.32 -12.74 -34.69
N VAL A 436 22.82 -13.15 -33.51
CA VAL A 436 23.47 -12.86 -32.21
C VAL A 436 24.76 -13.63 -32.00
N PHE A 437 24.76 -14.91 -32.39
CA PHE A 437 25.89 -15.84 -32.10
C PHE A 437 26.90 -15.98 -33.23
N SER A 438 26.71 -15.30 -34.35
CA SER A 438 27.64 -15.33 -35.47
C SER A 438 29.09 -14.99 -35.00
N PRO A 439 30.06 -15.75 -35.44
CA PRO A 439 31.47 -15.49 -35.09
C PRO A 439 32.07 -14.28 -35.84
N ASN A 440 31.30 -13.62 -36.71
CA ASN A 440 31.77 -12.54 -37.56
C ASN A 440 32.08 -11.26 -36.78
N ALA A 441 32.99 -10.44 -37.31
CA ALA A 441 33.32 -9.12 -36.76
C ALA A 441 32.13 -8.16 -36.66
N GLU A 442 31.06 -8.45 -37.43
CA GLU A 442 29.78 -7.69 -37.40
C GLU A 442 29.08 -7.75 -36.04
N ASN A 443 29.37 -8.75 -35.21
CA ASN A 443 28.84 -8.88 -33.86
C ASN A 443 29.70 -8.23 -32.80
N ALA A 444 30.78 -7.57 -33.17
CA ALA A 444 31.56 -6.75 -32.27
C ALA A 444 30.71 -5.56 -31.79
N LEU A 445 30.61 -5.38 -30.47
CA LEU A 445 29.86 -4.29 -29.85
C LEU A 445 30.77 -3.11 -29.54
N CYS A 446 31.88 -3.39 -28.86
CA CYS A 446 32.84 -2.37 -28.49
C CYS A 446 34.24 -2.98 -28.36
N THR A 447 35.24 -2.13 -28.38
CA THR A 447 36.64 -2.49 -28.06
C THR A 447 36.96 -1.86 -26.70
N LEU A 448 37.37 -2.69 -25.76
CA LEU A 448 37.94 -2.27 -24.48
C LEU A 448 39.39 -2.01 -24.63
N ARG A 449 39.89 -0.93 -24.10
CA ARG A 449 41.31 -0.63 -23.98
C ARG A 449 41.72 -0.64 -22.53
N PHE A 450 42.71 -1.44 -22.20
CA PHE A 450 43.23 -1.57 -20.84
C PHE A 450 44.45 -0.67 -20.61
N ARG A 451 44.80 -0.46 -19.34
CA ARG A 451 45.93 0.39 -18.94
C ARG A 451 47.29 -0.15 -19.40
N ASP A 452 47.39 -1.46 -19.59
CA ASP A 452 48.59 -2.13 -20.13
C ASP A 452 48.74 -2.02 -21.67
N GLY A 453 47.84 -1.27 -22.32
CA GLY A 453 47.82 -1.07 -23.77
C GLY A 453 47.15 -2.19 -24.57
N LYS A 454 46.75 -3.29 -23.92
CA LYS A 454 45.99 -4.37 -24.59
C LYS A 454 44.60 -3.94 -24.94
N THR A 455 44.02 -4.57 -25.94
CA THR A 455 42.63 -4.37 -26.35
C THR A 455 41.90 -5.70 -26.37
N ARG A 456 40.58 -5.65 -26.03
CA ARG A 456 39.67 -6.79 -26.11
C ARG A 456 38.41 -6.34 -26.83
N THR A 457 38.00 -7.07 -27.85
CA THR A 457 36.73 -6.85 -28.53
C THR A 457 35.66 -7.65 -27.82
N VAL A 458 34.58 -6.94 -27.39
CA VAL A 458 33.40 -7.54 -26.81
C VAL A 458 32.40 -7.84 -27.93
N VAL A 459 31.91 -9.07 -27.97
CA VAL A 459 30.95 -9.53 -28.99
C VAL A 459 29.55 -9.75 -28.39
N ALA A 460 28.54 -9.73 -29.25
CA ALA A 460 27.12 -9.78 -28.86
C ALA A 460 26.78 -10.97 -27.93
N ARG A 461 27.33 -12.16 -28.20
CA ARG A 461 27.10 -13.35 -27.36
C ARG A 461 27.58 -13.21 -25.92
N GLU A 462 28.61 -12.39 -25.68
CA GLU A 462 29.15 -12.13 -24.34
C GLU A 462 28.18 -11.28 -23.48
N LEU A 463 27.19 -10.64 -24.10
CA LEU A 463 26.18 -9.84 -23.43
C LEU A 463 24.75 -10.42 -23.58
N ALA A 464 24.62 -11.57 -24.23
CA ALA A 464 23.34 -12.24 -24.45
C ALA A 464 22.65 -12.52 -23.12
N SER A 465 21.36 -12.22 -23.03
CA SER A 465 20.55 -12.45 -21.84
C SER A 465 19.09 -12.75 -22.22
N GLY A 466 18.37 -13.47 -21.35
CA GLY A 466 16.95 -13.77 -21.58
C GLY A 466 16.10 -12.50 -21.73
N ARG A 467 16.41 -11.46 -20.94
CA ARG A 467 15.75 -10.14 -21.05
C ARG A 467 15.95 -9.51 -22.41
N MET A 468 17.16 -9.59 -22.95
CA MET A 468 17.46 -9.07 -24.29
C MET A 468 16.63 -9.80 -25.36
N PHE A 469 16.55 -11.12 -25.33
CA PHE A 469 15.77 -11.90 -26.30
C PHE A 469 14.28 -11.62 -26.21
N ALA A 470 13.73 -11.49 -25.00
CA ALA A 470 12.34 -11.10 -24.79
C ALA A 470 12.03 -9.70 -25.37
N GLN A 471 12.97 -8.76 -25.22
CA GLN A 471 12.83 -7.40 -25.78
C GLN A 471 12.90 -7.41 -27.31
N ILE A 472 13.78 -8.23 -27.91
CA ILE A 472 13.88 -8.41 -29.37
C ILE A 472 12.54 -8.93 -29.92
N CYS A 473 12.00 -10.02 -29.34
CA CYS A 473 10.72 -10.56 -29.74
C CYS A 473 9.61 -9.52 -29.69
N ARG A 474 9.53 -8.77 -28.58
CA ARG A 474 8.53 -7.72 -28.39
C ARG A 474 8.64 -6.62 -29.45
N ALA A 475 9.87 -6.15 -29.74
CA ALA A 475 10.10 -5.11 -30.73
C ALA A 475 9.73 -5.58 -32.14
N ALA A 476 10.10 -6.82 -32.52
CA ALA A 476 9.76 -7.41 -33.81
C ALA A 476 8.22 -7.59 -33.97
N CYS A 477 7.56 -8.12 -32.95
CA CYS A 477 6.09 -8.24 -32.94
C CYS A 477 5.40 -6.87 -33.01
N GLN A 478 5.94 -5.85 -32.33
CA GLN A 478 5.38 -4.49 -32.37
C GLN A 478 5.51 -3.87 -33.77
N ALA A 479 6.63 -4.07 -34.45
CA ALA A 479 6.81 -3.62 -35.84
C ALA A 479 5.82 -4.30 -36.80
N ALA A 480 5.65 -5.61 -36.67
CA ALA A 480 4.68 -6.40 -37.44
C ALA A 480 3.24 -5.92 -37.19
N PHE A 481 2.87 -5.72 -35.93
CA PHE A 481 1.55 -5.23 -35.52
C PHE A 481 1.24 -3.82 -36.08
N LEU A 482 2.19 -2.89 -35.99
CA LEU A 482 2.01 -1.54 -36.55
C LEU A 482 1.86 -1.54 -38.09
N ARG A 483 2.50 -2.49 -38.77
CA ARG A 483 2.37 -2.67 -40.22
C ARG A 483 0.96 -3.23 -40.56
N ASP A 484 0.51 -4.21 -39.81
CA ASP A 484 -0.84 -4.80 -39.98
C ASP A 484 -1.94 -3.74 -39.76
N LEU A 485 -1.81 -2.89 -38.74
CA LEU A 485 -2.74 -1.78 -38.50
C LEU A 485 -2.82 -0.76 -39.66
N ARG A 486 -1.77 -0.63 -40.47
CA ARG A 486 -1.76 0.24 -41.64
C ARG A 486 -2.39 -0.40 -42.89
N GLY A 487 -2.83 -1.65 -42.79
CA GLY A 487 -3.42 -2.40 -43.89
C GLY A 487 -2.38 -3.02 -44.84
N ASP A 488 -1.10 -3.02 -44.47
CA ASP A 488 -0.05 -3.73 -45.18
C ASP A 488 -0.10 -5.22 -44.86
N ALA A 489 0.67 -6.06 -45.61
CA ALA A 489 0.67 -7.50 -45.43
C ALA A 489 0.92 -7.94 -43.98
N PRO A 490 -0.01 -8.73 -43.39
CA PRO A 490 0.02 -9.11 -41.98
C PRO A 490 1.15 -10.10 -41.67
N GLY A 491 1.48 -10.18 -40.39
CA GLY A 491 2.39 -11.20 -39.84
C GLY A 491 3.84 -10.76 -39.68
N LEU A 492 4.52 -11.49 -38.80
CA LEU A 492 5.94 -11.28 -38.46
C LEU A 492 6.83 -11.76 -39.60
N ARG A 493 7.80 -10.95 -39.99
CA ARG A 493 8.76 -11.25 -41.05
C ARG A 493 10.18 -11.45 -40.49
N VAL A 494 11.01 -12.17 -41.24
CA VAL A 494 12.44 -12.29 -40.95
C VAL A 494 13.11 -10.91 -40.83
N ALA A 495 12.73 -9.96 -41.69
CA ALA A 495 13.27 -8.60 -41.68
C ALA A 495 12.95 -7.83 -40.38
N ASP A 496 11.74 -7.99 -39.82
CA ASP A 496 11.35 -7.35 -38.55
C ASP A 496 12.25 -7.86 -37.41
N MET A 497 12.52 -9.16 -37.40
CA MET A 497 13.38 -9.79 -36.40
C MET A 497 14.84 -9.34 -36.57
N GLN A 498 15.36 -9.29 -37.79
CA GLN A 498 16.71 -8.81 -38.04
C GLN A 498 16.90 -7.35 -37.62
N GLN A 499 15.92 -6.50 -37.92
CA GLN A 499 15.90 -5.12 -37.49
C GLN A 499 15.90 -5.01 -35.97
N ALA A 500 15.02 -5.77 -35.28
CA ALA A 500 14.92 -5.76 -33.84
C ALA A 500 16.21 -6.23 -33.14
N VAL A 501 16.88 -7.26 -33.69
CA VAL A 501 18.19 -7.71 -33.21
C VAL A 501 19.23 -6.60 -33.39
N SER A 502 19.31 -6.01 -34.59
CA SER A 502 20.28 -4.94 -34.87
C SER A 502 20.13 -3.77 -33.91
N GLU A 503 18.90 -3.29 -33.70
CA GLU A 503 18.60 -2.21 -32.77
C GLU A 503 18.93 -2.57 -31.31
N ALA A 504 18.67 -3.83 -30.89
CA ALA A 504 19.02 -4.29 -29.56
C ALA A 504 20.52 -4.30 -29.32
N LEU A 505 21.29 -4.73 -30.33
CA LEU A 505 22.75 -4.76 -30.27
C LEU A 505 23.35 -3.34 -30.29
N GLU A 506 22.76 -2.40 -31.04
CA GLU A 506 23.17 -0.98 -31.03
C GLU A 506 22.91 -0.33 -29.67
N ARG A 507 21.73 -0.57 -29.08
CA ARG A 507 21.42 -0.10 -27.72
C ARG A 507 22.40 -0.65 -26.68
N LEU A 508 22.78 -1.95 -26.78
CA LEU A 508 23.77 -2.54 -25.89
C LEU A 508 25.15 -1.91 -26.08
N ALA A 509 25.57 -1.72 -27.32
CA ALA A 509 26.87 -1.10 -27.61
C ALA A 509 26.96 0.34 -27.07
N SER A 510 25.89 1.12 -27.23
CA SER A 510 25.80 2.50 -26.73
C SER A 510 25.69 2.60 -25.21
N ALA A 511 25.13 1.57 -24.54
CA ALA A 511 24.98 1.54 -23.08
C ALA A 511 26.29 1.17 -22.35
N LEU A 512 27.26 0.56 -23.04
CA LEU A 512 28.53 0.19 -22.43
C LEU A 512 29.42 1.42 -22.20
N SER A 513 29.92 1.52 -20.99
CA SER A 513 30.79 2.60 -20.55
C SER A 513 31.90 2.05 -19.66
N ARG A 514 32.95 2.87 -19.43
CA ARG A 514 34.01 2.53 -18.49
C ARG A 514 33.50 2.16 -17.08
N GLN A 515 32.40 2.82 -16.65
CA GLN A 515 31.87 2.67 -15.30
C GLN A 515 31.05 1.38 -15.12
N ASN A 516 30.43 0.87 -16.18
CA ASN A 516 29.49 -0.25 -16.09
C ASN A 516 29.95 -1.54 -16.77
N VAL A 517 31.06 -1.53 -17.53
CA VAL A 517 31.53 -2.69 -18.28
C VAL A 517 31.78 -3.91 -17.38
N HIS A 518 32.31 -3.71 -16.19
CA HIS A 518 32.51 -4.78 -15.20
C HIS A 518 31.20 -5.41 -14.70
N ALA A 519 30.09 -4.68 -14.71
CA ALA A 519 28.78 -5.22 -14.35
C ALA A 519 28.20 -6.10 -15.47
N TYR A 520 28.55 -5.82 -16.70
CA TYR A 520 28.10 -6.60 -17.86
C TYR A 520 29.02 -7.80 -18.18
N LEU A 521 30.31 -7.67 -17.97
CA LEU A 521 31.30 -8.72 -18.25
C LEU A 521 31.77 -9.33 -16.94
N SER A 522 31.12 -10.41 -16.53
CA SER A 522 31.43 -11.14 -15.28
C SER A 522 32.82 -11.85 -15.29
N ASP A 523 33.40 -12.01 -16.47
CA ASP A 523 34.72 -12.59 -16.69
C ASP A 523 35.86 -11.54 -16.67
N LEU A 524 35.52 -10.27 -16.54
CA LEU A 524 36.48 -9.18 -16.45
C LEU A 524 36.79 -8.90 -14.96
N PRO A 525 38.02 -9.22 -14.48
CA PRO A 525 38.43 -8.96 -13.12
C PRO A 525 38.34 -7.46 -12.77
N GLN A 526 38.05 -7.13 -11.51
CA GLN A 526 37.91 -5.73 -11.06
C GLN A 526 39.22 -4.95 -11.00
N ASP A 527 40.32 -5.66 -10.79
CA ASP A 527 41.66 -5.11 -10.75
C ASP A 527 42.18 -4.69 -12.12
N VAL A 528 41.45 -5.06 -13.19
CA VAL A 528 41.81 -4.68 -14.56
C VAL A 528 41.17 -3.30 -14.88
N ASP A 529 42.03 -2.28 -14.93
CA ASP A 529 41.61 -0.90 -15.25
C ASP A 529 41.28 -0.80 -16.76
N VAL A 530 39.98 -0.57 -17.05
CA VAL A 530 39.48 -0.22 -18.39
C VAL A 530 39.65 1.28 -18.60
N VAL A 531 40.50 1.65 -19.53
CA VAL A 531 40.78 3.09 -19.84
C VAL A 531 39.71 3.68 -20.74
N SER A 532 39.33 2.97 -21.81
CA SER A 532 38.27 3.41 -22.73
C SER A 532 37.43 2.25 -23.22
N VAL A 533 36.16 2.58 -23.54
CA VAL A 533 35.22 1.70 -24.21
C VAL A 533 34.84 2.40 -25.50
N GLU A 534 35.29 1.86 -26.62
CA GLU A 534 35.09 2.43 -27.95
C GLU A 534 34.03 1.59 -28.67
N PRO A 535 32.84 2.14 -28.95
CA PRO A 535 31.80 1.42 -29.68
C PRO A 535 32.31 1.14 -31.12
N VAL A 536 32.06 -0.08 -31.58
CA VAL A 536 32.37 -0.43 -32.97
C VAL A 536 31.27 0.17 -33.87
N VAL A 537 31.67 1.08 -34.78
CA VAL A 537 30.75 1.66 -35.77
C VAL A 537 30.36 0.55 -36.74
N ARG A 538 29.11 0.12 -36.67
CA ARG A 538 28.54 -0.87 -37.58
C ARG A 538 28.22 -0.23 -38.91
N LYS A 539 28.82 -0.74 -39.96
CA LYS A 539 28.30 -0.52 -41.32
C LYS A 539 27.00 -1.32 -41.41
N VAL A 540 25.92 -0.70 -41.86
CA VAL A 540 24.60 -1.32 -42.04
C VAL A 540 24.77 -2.71 -42.65
N ALA A 541 24.49 -3.75 -41.87
CA ALA A 541 24.68 -5.13 -42.27
C ALA A 541 23.74 -5.45 -43.43
N ARG A 542 24.27 -5.91 -44.54
CA ARG A 542 23.47 -6.53 -45.58
C ARG A 542 22.89 -7.82 -44.98
N PRO A 543 21.63 -8.20 -45.24
CA PRO A 543 21.02 -9.40 -44.68
C PRO A 543 21.83 -10.63 -45.10
N HIS A 544 22.48 -11.28 -44.13
CA HIS A 544 23.21 -12.52 -44.37
C HIS A 544 22.24 -13.70 -44.35
N ARG A 545 22.13 -14.42 -45.45
CA ARG A 545 21.53 -15.76 -45.47
C ARG A 545 22.57 -16.77 -45.03
N TYR A 546 22.53 -17.18 -43.78
CA TYR A 546 23.29 -18.35 -43.37
C TYR A 546 22.62 -19.61 -43.95
N ARG A 547 23.25 -20.25 -44.93
CA ARG A 547 22.88 -21.62 -45.29
C ARG A 547 23.60 -22.52 -44.31
N HIS A 548 22.86 -23.29 -43.53
CA HIS A 548 23.45 -24.42 -42.84
C HIS A 548 24.07 -25.34 -43.89
N ALA A 549 25.40 -25.54 -43.85
CA ALA A 549 26.01 -26.70 -44.46
C ALA A 549 25.53 -27.91 -43.66
N ALA A 550 24.92 -28.86 -44.33
CA ALA A 550 24.36 -30.09 -43.82
C ALA A 550 25.44 -30.96 -43.13
#